data_8ba7e6bbb102c48fd5d1422017a4e1be
#
_entry.id   8ba7e6bbb102c48fd5d1422017a4e1be
#
_cell.length_a   1.000
_cell.length_b   1.000
_cell.length_c   1.000
_cell.angle_alpha   90.00
_cell.angle_beta   90.00
_cell.angle_gamma   90.00
#
_symmetry.space_group_name_H-M   'P 1'
#
loop_
_entity.id
_entity.type
_entity.pdbx_description
1 polymer ?
#
loop_
_entity_poly.entity_id
_entity_poly.type
_entity_poly.pdbx_seq_one_letter_code
_entity_poly.pdbx_strand_id
1 'polypeptide(L)'
;DMRIVPFDVPGHKRGRGSPELTAFLGQQCMTVDVNSMKPLDNLCHPTSVIREAEELAADAFGASHAFLMVGGTTSSVQAMILSVVKRGDEIILPRNVHRSVINALVLTGAIPVYVNPQMNDRLGISLGMSVADVKTAIEKHPSAKAVLVNNPTYYGICSNIREIVKLAHAAGMKVLADEAHGTHFYFGENMPVSAMAAGADLASVSMHKSGGSLTQSSFLLCGPSMNAEHVRQIINLTQTTSGS
;
A
#
# COMPACT_ATOMS: atom_id res chain seq x y z
N ASP A 1 22.33 27.51 -7.19
CA ASP A 1 21.79 28.57 -6.30
C ASP A 1 21.00 29.60 -7.11
N MET A 2 19.75 29.30 -7.40
CA MET A 2 18.83 30.32 -7.91
C MET A 2 18.43 31.23 -6.74
N ARG A 3 18.72 32.52 -6.82
CA ARG A 3 18.28 33.52 -5.81
C ARG A 3 16.78 33.78 -5.95
N ILE A 4 15.97 32.81 -5.58
CA ILE A 4 14.51 32.92 -5.65
C ILE A 4 13.97 33.27 -4.26
N VAL A 5 13.14 34.30 -4.19
CA VAL A 5 12.36 34.60 -2.98
C VAL A 5 11.15 33.66 -2.96
N PRO A 6 11.04 32.74 -1.98
CA PRO A 6 9.97 31.77 -1.94
C PRO A 6 8.65 32.39 -1.45
N PHE A 7 7.64 32.39 -2.31
CA PHE A 7 6.24 32.69 -1.94
C PHE A 7 5.37 31.44 -1.83
N ASP A 8 5.96 30.28 -2.13
CA ASP A 8 5.37 28.95 -2.03
C ASP A 8 5.23 28.47 -0.58
N VAL A 9 4.53 27.37 -0.38
CA VAL A 9 4.49 26.62 0.88
C VAL A 9 5.68 25.65 0.94
N PRO A 10 6.12 25.19 2.12
CA PRO A 10 5.59 25.43 3.46
C PRO A 10 5.84 26.86 4.00
N GLY A 11 4.97 27.27 4.96
CA GLY A 11 5.01 28.61 5.55
C GLY A 11 6.27 28.96 6.32
N HIS A 12 7.01 27.95 6.82
CA HIS A 12 8.30 28.16 7.50
C HIS A 12 9.42 28.67 6.58
N LYS A 13 9.23 28.68 5.27
CA LYS A 13 10.17 29.28 4.28
C LYS A 13 11.62 28.85 4.49
N ARG A 14 11.86 27.52 4.53
CA ARG A 14 13.17 26.91 4.82
C ARG A 14 13.74 27.36 6.16
N GLY A 15 12.86 27.52 7.16
CA GLY A 15 13.20 27.88 8.53
C GLY A 15 13.12 29.38 8.85
N ARG A 16 13.08 30.26 7.86
CA ARG A 16 13.05 31.74 8.10
C ARG A 16 11.76 32.21 8.77
N GLY A 17 10.63 31.57 8.46
CA GLY A 17 9.30 31.92 8.99
C GLY A 17 9.00 31.29 10.37
N SER A 18 9.87 30.44 10.89
CA SER A 18 9.69 29.75 12.17
C SER A 18 11.04 29.50 12.88
N PRO A 19 11.65 30.55 13.47
CA PRO A 19 12.98 30.43 14.09
C PRO A 19 13.04 29.40 15.22
N GLU A 20 12.02 29.35 16.10
CA GLU A 20 11.97 28.39 17.19
C GLU A 20 11.92 26.93 16.73
N LEU A 21 11.08 26.63 15.73
CA LEU A 21 11.02 25.31 15.12
C LEU A 21 12.35 24.95 14.45
N THR A 22 12.98 25.92 13.80
CA THR A 22 14.30 25.74 13.16
C THR A 22 15.39 25.46 14.18
N ALA A 23 15.36 26.14 15.33
CA ALA A 23 16.29 25.87 16.41
C ALA A 23 16.12 24.46 17.00
N PHE A 24 14.87 23.97 17.07
CA PHE A 24 14.55 22.63 17.58
C PHE A 24 14.93 21.51 16.60
N LEU A 25 14.53 21.63 15.32
CA LEU A 25 14.72 20.58 14.31
C LEU A 25 16.06 20.66 13.57
N GLY A 26 16.69 21.81 13.55
CA GLY A 26 17.88 22.10 12.76
C GLY A 26 17.57 22.62 11.36
N GLN A 27 18.44 23.47 10.84
CA GLN A 27 18.30 24.11 9.52
C GLN A 27 18.19 23.08 8.37
N GLN A 28 18.93 21.98 8.44
CA GLN A 28 18.94 20.96 7.39
C GLN A 28 17.56 20.32 7.25
N CYS A 29 16.90 19.99 8.36
CA CYS A 29 15.55 19.44 8.34
C CYS A 29 14.57 20.40 7.65
N MET A 30 14.65 21.70 7.98
CA MET A 30 13.79 22.73 7.38
C MET A 30 14.03 22.94 5.88
N THR A 31 15.20 22.59 5.37
CA THR A 31 15.52 22.75 3.93
C THR A 31 15.01 21.60 3.08
N VAL A 32 14.79 20.43 3.65
CA VAL A 32 14.28 19.24 2.91
C VAL A 32 12.75 19.12 3.00
N ASP A 33 12.10 19.88 3.90
CA ASP A 33 10.64 19.97 3.92
C ASP A 33 10.18 20.94 2.83
N VAL A 34 9.71 20.37 1.74
CA VAL A 34 9.33 21.07 0.52
C VAL A 34 8.00 20.55 -0.02
N ASN A 35 7.33 21.36 -0.83
CA ASN A 35 6.08 20.97 -1.48
C ASN A 35 6.29 20.76 -2.99
N SER A 36 5.26 20.26 -3.65
CA SER A 36 5.22 20.16 -5.11
C SER A 36 5.53 21.50 -5.77
N MET A 37 6.58 21.53 -6.58
CA MET A 37 6.95 22.68 -7.39
C MET A 37 7.71 22.23 -8.63
N LYS A 38 7.66 23.02 -9.68
CA LYS A 38 8.24 22.67 -10.98
C LYS A 38 9.66 22.06 -10.93
N PRO A 39 10.61 22.55 -10.09
CA PRO A 39 11.94 21.94 -9.99
C PRO A 39 12.02 20.64 -9.18
N LEU A 40 10.97 20.31 -8.40
CA LEU A 40 10.95 19.20 -7.46
C LEU A 40 9.95 18.08 -7.80
N ASP A 41 9.14 18.29 -8.84
CA ASP A 41 8.09 17.36 -9.25
C ASP A 41 6.74 17.54 -8.51
N ASN A 42 5.75 16.75 -8.88
CA ASN A 42 4.40 16.76 -8.32
C ASN A 42 3.92 15.31 -8.05
N LEU A 43 3.63 15.02 -6.81
CA LEU A 43 3.21 13.67 -6.39
C LEU A 43 1.93 13.18 -7.10
N CYS A 44 1.00 14.10 -7.41
CA CYS A 44 -0.23 13.72 -8.11
C CYS A 44 -0.01 13.40 -9.60
N HIS A 45 1.05 13.94 -10.20
CA HIS A 45 1.43 13.71 -11.59
C HIS A 45 2.95 13.74 -11.75
N PRO A 46 3.65 12.70 -11.27
CA PRO A 46 5.11 12.65 -11.29
C PRO A 46 5.67 12.65 -12.71
N THR A 47 6.66 13.49 -12.97
CA THR A 47 7.33 13.60 -14.28
C THR A 47 8.86 13.65 -14.20
N SER A 48 9.43 13.78 -13.00
CA SER A 48 10.88 13.89 -12.80
C SER A 48 11.34 13.05 -11.57
N VAL A 49 11.84 13.67 -10.52
CA VAL A 49 12.49 12.98 -9.38
C VAL A 49 11.57 12.04 -8.60
N ILE A 50 10.28 12.36 -8.47
CA ILE A 50 9.31 11.46 -7.83
C ILE A 50 9.04 10.27 -8.75
N ARG A 51 8.89 10.52 -10.05
CA ARG A 51 8.72 9.45 -11.04
C ARG A 51 9.91 8.50 -11.05
N GLU A 52 11.12 9.04 -11.07
CA GLU A 52 12.36 8.24 -11.00
C GLU A 52 12.40 7.38 -9.73
N ALA A 53 12.04 7.96 -8.58
CA ALA A 53 11.95 7.21 -7.31
C ALA A 53 10.91 6.10 -7.35
N GLU A 54 9.74 6.33 -7.97
CA GLU A 54 8.71 5.30 -8.15
C GLU A 54 9.16 4.20 -9.12
N GLU A 55 9.88 4.53 -10.20
CA GLU A 55 10.44 3.55 -11.14
C GLU A 55 11.52 2.68 -10.47
N LEU A 56 12.43 3.28 -9.69
CA LEU A 56 13.43 2.55 -8.90
C LEU A 56 12.78 1.65 -7.83
N ALA A 57 11.72 2.12 -7.18
CA ALA A 57 10.97 1.32 -6.24
C ALA A 57 10.27 0.13 -6.94
N ALA A 58 9.66 0.36 -8.10
CA ALA A 58 9.03 -0.71 -8.87
C ALA A 58 10.03 -1.81 -9.23
N ASP A 59 11.22 -1.44 -9.71
CA ASP A 59 12.30 -2.39 -10.02
C ASP A 59 12.74 -3.16 -8.77
N ALA A 60 13.04 -2.46 -7.67
CA ALA A 60 13.50 -3.06 -6.43
C ALA A 60 12.49 -4.04 -5.82
N PHE A 61 11.21 -3.79 -5.96
CA PHE A 61 10.12 -4.65 -5.46
C PHE A 61 9.62 -5.66 -6.49
N GLY A 62 10.14 -5.69 -7.70
CA GLY A 62 9.67 -6.57 -8.78
C GLY A 62 8.22 -6.30 -9.18
N ALA A 63 7.78 -5.05 -9.07
CA ALA A 63 6.46 -4.58 -9.47
C ALA A 63 6.50 -3.94 -10.87
N SER A 64 5.36 -3.87 -11.56
CA SER A 64 5.26 -3.12 -12.82
C SER A 64 5.24 -1.62 -12.57
N HIS A 65 4.64 -1.19 -11.46
CA HIS A 65 4.62 0.20 -10.99
C HIS A 65 4.64 0.21 -9.46
N ALA A 66 5.21 1.27 -8.89
CA ALA A 66 5.13 1.57 -7.47
C ALA A 66 4.67 3.02 -7.30
N PHE A 67 3.84 3.28 -6.32
CA PHE A 67 3.32 4.61 -6.01
C PHE A 67 3.74 5.01 -4.61
N LEU A 68 4.37 6.17 -4.47
CA LEU A 68 4.64 6.79 -3.18
C LEU A 68 3.33 7.21 -2.52
N MET A 69 3.11 6.77 -1.28
CA MET A 69 1.88 7.00 -0.56
C MET A 69 2.09 7.91 0.64
N VAL A 70 1.31 8.99 0.69
CA VAL A 70 1.22 9.87 1.85
C VAL A 70 0.04 9.43 2.74
N GLY A 71 0.26 9.37 4.05
CA GLY A 71 -0.73 8.86 5.00
C GLY A 71 -0.56 7.39 5.38
N GLY A 72 0.60 6.82 5.06
CA GLY A 72 0.98 5.46 5.44
C GLY A 72 0.22 4.38 4.68
N THR A 73 0.39 3.15 5.12
CA THR A 73 -0.27 1.99 4.49
C THR A 73 -1.79 2.01 4.63
N THR A 74 -2.34 2.81 5.54
CA THR A 74 -3.79 3.05 5.58
C THR A 74 -4.29 3.62 4.26
N SER A 75 -3.67 4.67 3.73
CA SER A 75 -4.02 5.26 2.43
C SER A 75 -3.75 4.27 1.29
N SER A 76 -2.64 3.53 1.35
CA SER A 76 -2.30 2.51 0.36
C SER A 76 -3.34 1.40 0.29
N VAL A 77 -3.75 0.82 1.43
CA VAL A 77 -4.79 -0.21 1.50
C VAL A 77 -6.15 0.31 1.02
N GLN A 78 -6.51 1.53 1.37
CA GLN A 78 -7.76 2.14 0.90
C GLN A 78 -7.74 2.34 -0.62
N ALA A 79 -6.68 2.92 -1.17
CA ALA A 79 -6.53 3.09 -2.61
C ALA A 79 -6.52 1.75 -3.35
N MET A 80 -5.84 0.73 -2.83
CA MET A 80 -5.80 -0.63 -3.35
C MET A 80 -7.21 -1.21 -3.50
N ILE A 81 -8.03 -1.14 -2.45
CA ILE A 81 -9.40 -1.68 -2.46
C ILE A 81 -10.29 -0.86 -3.39
N LEU A 82 -10.25 0.48 -3.29
CA LEU A 82 -11.01 1.40 -4.15
C LEU A 82 -10.70 1.23 -5.65
N SER A 83 -9.49 0.77 -5.99
CA SER A 83 -9.08 0.53 -7.38
C SER A 83 -9.73 -0.72 -8.00
N VAL A 84 -10.30 -1.62 -7.18
CA VAL A 84 -10.78 -2.92 -7.65
C VAL A 84 -12.25 -3.14 -7.39
N VAL A 85 -12.79 -2.65 -6.27
CA VAL A 85 -14.19 -2.90 -5.89
C VAL A 85 -14.98 -1.60 -5.75
N LYS A 86 -16.26 -1.68 -6.07
CA LYS A 86 -17.24 -0.60 -5.97
C LYS A 86 -18.45 -1.04 -5.16
N ARG A 87 -19.41 -0.14 -4.98
CA ARG A 87 -20.66 -0.42 -4.25
C ARG A 87 -21.36 -1.67 -4.78
N GLY A 88 -21.61 -2.62 -3.88
CA GLY A 88 -22.29 -3.88 -4.16
C GLY A 88 -21.40 -5.00 -4.66
N ASP A 89 -20.14 -4.73 -5.01
CA ASP A 89 -19.19 -5.80 -5.34
C ASP A 89 -18.81 -6.59 -4.09
N GLU A 90 -18.65 -7.91 -4.23
CA GLU A 90 -18.13 -8.77 -3.16
C GLU A 90 -16.60 -8.80 -3.17
N ILE A 91 -16.02 -8.84 -1.98
CA ILE A 91 -14.58 -9.03 -1.74
C ILE A 91 -14.36 -10.09 -0.66
N ILE A 92 -13.58 -11.12 -0.98
CA ILE A 92 -13.20 -12.19 -0.05
C ILE A 92 -12.01 -11.71 0.77
N LEU A 93 -12.07 -11.80 2.09
CA LEU A 93 -11.04 -11.31 2.99
C LEU A 93 -11.02 -12.05 4.34
N PRO A 94 -9.89 -12.11 5.05
CA PRO A 94 -9.84 -12.69 6.38
C PRO A 94 -10.53 -11.78 7.40
N ARG A 95 -11.05 -12.37 8.47
CA ARG A 95 -11.71 -11.59 9.53
C ARG A 95 -10.74 -10.76 10.38
N ASN A 96 -9.46 -11.11 10.42
CA ASN A 96 -8.39 -10.42 11.15
C ASN A 96 -7.65 -9.35 10.33
N VAL A 97 -8.37 -8.64 9.46
CA VAL A 97 -7.82 -7.53 8.68
C VAL A 97 -7.52 -6.31 9.53
N HIS A 98 -6.61 -5.47 9.04
CA HIS A 98 -6.37 -4.15 9.64
C HIS A 98 -7.60 -3.24 9.46
N ARG A 99 -7.78 -2.29 10.40
CA ARG A 99 -8.91 -1.34 10.39
C ARG A 99 -9.04 -0.54 9.08
N SER A 100 -7.93 -0.27 8.38
CA SER A 100 -7.94 0.40 7.07
C SER A 100 -8.77 -0.34 6.02
N VAL A 101 -8.78 -1.68 6.05
CA VAL A 101 -9.59 -2.51 5.17
C VAL A 101 -11.08 -2.29 5.46
N ILE A 102 -11.48 -2.32 6.73
CA ILE A 102 -12.87 -2.06 7.12
C ILE A 102 -13.30 -0.64 6.71
N ASN A 103 -12.44 0.35 6.91
CA ASN A 103 -12.72 1.71 6.46
C ASN A 103 -12.90 1.79 4.93
N ALA A 104 -12.08 1.06 4.18
CA ALA A 104 -12.23 0.99 2.72
C ALA A 104 -13.55 0.33 2.29
N LEU A 105 -14.02 -0.70 3.00
CA LEU A 105 -15.35 -1.29 2.74
C LEU A 105 -16.49 -0.28 2.97
N VAL A 106 -16.37 0.54 4.02
CA VAL A 106 -17.32 1.62 4.27
C VAL A 106 -17.31 2.65 3.14
N LEU A 107 -16.14 3.07 2.68
CA LEU A 107 -15.96 4.04 1.60
C LEU A 107 -16.49 3.53 0.26
N THR A 108 -16.22 2.27 -0.07
CA THR A 108 -16.64 1.65 -1.34
C THR A 108 -18.12 1.25 -1.33
N GLY A 109 -18.65 0.84 -0.18
CA GLY A 109 -19.91 0.11 -0.07
C GLY A 109 -19.82 -1.32 -0.61
N ALA A 110 -18.61 -1.90 -0.66
CA ALA A 110 -18.40 -3.29 -1.03
C ALA A 110 -18.88 -4.25 0.06
N ILE A 111 -19.25 -5.46 -0.33
CA ILE A 111 -19.79 -6.51 0.53
C ILE A 111 -18.66 -7.47 0.94
N PRO A 112 -18.31 -7.54 2.24
CA PRO A 112 -17.28 -8.47 2.68
C PRO A 112 -17.78 -9.91 2.71
N VAL A 113 -17.00 -10.81 2.14
CA VAL A 113 -17.11 -12.27 2.29
C VAL A 113 -15.98 -12.72 3.20
N TYR A 114 -16.32 -12.98 4.46
CA TYR A 114 -15.31 -13.29 5.45
C TYR A 114 -14.86 -14.75 5.42
N VAL A 115 -13.54 -14.94 5.35
CA VAL A 115 -12.88 -16.22 5.64
C VAL A 115 -12.32 -16.17 7.07
N ASN A 116 -12.70 -17.12 7.91
CA ASN A 116 -12.16 -17.18 9.26
C ASN A 116 -10.69 -17.64 9.20
N PRO A 117 -9.75 -16.88 9.81
CA PRO A 117 -8.38 -17.36 9.93
C PRO A 117 -8.33 -18.58 10.85
N GLN A 118 -7.37 -19.44 10.61
CA GLN A 118 -7.06 -20.52 11.57
C GLN A 118 -6.56 -19.90 12.88
N MET A 119 -6.72 -20.63 13.97
CA MET A 119 -6.28 -20.21 15.30
C MET A 119 -5.20 -21.14 15.82
N ASN A 120 -4.23 -20.59 16.52
CA ASN A 120 -3.31 -21.35 17.35
C ASN A 120 -3.81 -21.27 18.79
N ASP A 121 -4.48 -22.32 19.26
CA ASP A 121 -5.11 -22.35 20.58
C ASP A 121 -4.10 -22.22 21.73
N ARG A 122 -2.87 -22.70 21.53
CA ARG A 122 -1.80 -22.61 22.54
C ARG A 122 -1.34 -21.19 22.78
N LEU A 123 -1.26 -20.38 21.71
CA LEU A 123 -0.77 -19.00 21.75
C LEU A 123 -1.92 -17.99 21.78
N GLY A 124 -3.15 -18.41 21.51
CA GLY A 124 -4.31 -17.52 21.42
C GLY A 124 -4.23 -16.52 20.27
N ILE A 125 -3.50 -16.84 19.18
CA ILE A 125 -3.30 -15.95 18.04
C ILE A 125 -4.01 -16.47 16.79
N SER A 126 -4.47 -15.54 15.95
CA SER A 126 -4.98 -15.87 14.63
C SER A 126 -3.84 -16.09 13.64
N LEU A 127 -4.00 -17.08 12.79
CA LEU A 127 -3.09 -17.44 11.72
C LEU A 127 -3.54 -16.80 10.38
N GLY A 128 -2.95 -17.25 9.27
CA GLY A 128 -3.40 -16.85 7.93
C GLY A 128 -4.67 -17.59 7.49
N MET A 129 -5.17 -17.24 6.31
CA MET A 129 -6.24 -17.99 5.65
C MET A 129 -5.70 -19.31 5.09
N SER A 130 -6.45 -20.39 5.25
CA SER A 130 -6.13 -21.64 4.56
C SER A 130 -6.53 -21.58 3.09
N VAL A 131 -5.77 -22.28 2.24
CA VAL A 131 -6.09 -22.39 0.80
C VAL A 131 -7.46 -23.05 0.59
N ALA A 132 -7.81 -24.04 1.42
CA ALA A 132 -9.09 -24.75 1.34
C ALA A 132 -10.27 -23.83 1.64
N ASP A 133 -10.16 -22.98 2.68
CA ASP A 133 -11.24 -22.03 3.04
C ASP A 133 -11.40 -20.93 1.98
N VAL A 134 -10.29 -20.43 1.42
CA VAL A 134 -10.33 -19.47 0.30
C VAL A 134 -10.98 -20.11 -0.93
N LYS A 135 -10.63 -21.35 -1.28
CA LYS A 135 -11.27 -22.08 -2.38
C LYS A 135 -12.77 -22.20 -2.16
N THR A 136 -13.18 -22.61 -0.98
CA THR A 136 -14.62 -22.73 -0.61
C THR A 136 -15.34 -21.38 -0.72
N ALA A 137 -14.70 -20.28 -0.30
CA ALA A 137 -15.26 -18.94 -0.44
C ALA A 137 -15.42 -18.52 -1.90
N ILE A 138 -14.43 -18.77 -2.74
CA ILE A 138 -14.48 -18.51 -4.18
C ILE A 138 -15.62 -19.30 -4.85
N GLU A 139 -15.76 -20.59 -4.53
CA GLU A 139 -16.81 -21.44 -5.08
C GLU A 139 -18.23 -20.98 -4.69
N LYS A 140 -18.39 -20.48 -3.46
CA LYS A 140 -19.67 -19.95 -2.96
C LYS A 140 -19.99 -18.53 -3.47
N HIS A 141 -18.97 -17.75 -3.80
CA HIS A 141 -19.06 -16.35 -4.23
C HIS A 141 -18.33 -16.12 -5.55
N PRO A 142 -18.75 -16.77 -6.65
CA PRO A 142 -18.05 -16.70 -7.93
C PRO A 142 -18.10 -15.31 -8.59
N SER A 143 -18.97 -14.42 -8.11
CA SER A 143 -19.10 -13.04 -8.57
C SER A 143 -18.17 -12.06 -7.85
N ALA A 144 -17.46 -12.49 -6.79
CA ALA A 144 -16.53 -11.65 -6.05
C ALA A 144 -15.43 -11.10 -6.98
N LYS A 145 -15.01 -9.86 -6.72
CA LYS A 145 -14.04 -9.17 -7.59
C LYS A 145 -12.61 -9.36 -7.15
N ALA A 146 -12.41 -9.59 -5.85
CA ALA A 146 -11.07 -9.73 -5.31
C ALA A 146 -11.01 -10.65 -4.10
N VAL A 147 -9.81 -11.17 -3.87
CA VAL A 147 -9.38 -11.81 -2.61
C VAL A 147 -8.32 -10.92 -1.97
N LEU A 148 -8.54 -10.49 -0.73
CA LEU A 148 -7.55 -9.75 0.05
C LEU A 148 -6.84 -10.71 1.02
N VAL A 149 -5.52 -10.61 1.09
CA VAL A 149 -4.66 -11.46 1.93
C VAL A 149 -3.79 -10.59 2.83
N ASN A 150 -3.74 -10.89 4.13
CA ASN A 150 -2.68 -10.35 4.99
C ASN A 150 -1.43 -11.23 4.85
N ASN A 151 -0.31 -10.65 4.43
CA ASN A 151 0.93 -11.40 4.20
C ASN A 151 2.18 -10.59 4.60
N PRO A 152 2.64 -10.69 5.84
CA PRO A 152 2.17 -11.56 6.92
C PRO A 152 1.02 -10.94 7.72
N THR A 153 0.45 -11.74 8.64
CA THR A 153 -0.39 -11.23 9.72
C THR A 153 0.44 -10.39 10.70
N TYR A 154 -0.22 -9.71 11.65
CA TYR A 154 0.47 -8.96 12.72
C TYR A 154 1.47 -9.83 13.52
N TYR A 155 1.22 -11.13 13.61
CA TYR A 155 2.07 -12.09 14.32
C TYR A 155 3.17 -12.74 13.46
N GLY A 156 3.38 -12.25 12.24
CA GLY A 156 4.39 -12.76 11.33
C GLY A 156 4.01 -14.04 10.58
N ILE A 157 2.75 -14.45 10.61
CA ILE A 157 2.28 -15.67 9.94
C ILE A 157 1.88 -15.35 8.51
N CYS A 158 2.48 -16.07 7.56
CA CYS A 158 2.15 -15.96 6.14
C CYS A 158 1.11 -17.01 5.70
N SER A 159 0.21 -16.61 4.81
CA SER A 159 -0.64 -17.54 4.07
C SER A 159 0.12 -18.12 2.87
N ASN A 160 -0.35 -19.24 2.30
CA ASN A 160 0.17 -19.74 1.03
C ASN A 160 -0.34 -18.86 -0.12
N ILE A 161 0.23 -17.66 -0.22
CA ILE A 161 -0.22 -16.63 -1.16
C ILE A 161 -0.11 -17.08 -2.62
N ARG A 162 0.88 -17.92 -3.00
CA ARG A 162 1.01 -18.45 -4.38
C ARG A 162 -0.21 -19.27 -4.80
N GLU A 163 -0.67 -20.16 -3.95
CA GLU A 163 -1.84 -20.98 -4.25
C GLU A 163 -3.14 -20.17 -4.22
N ILE A 164 -3.24 -19.19 -3.31
CA ILE A 164 -4.38 -18.27 -3.28
C ILE A 164 -4.45 -17.44 -4.57
N VAL A 165 -3.32 -16.91 -5.06
CA VAL A 165 -3.25 -16.17 -6.33
C VAL A 165 -3.72 -17.06 -7.49
N LYS A 166 -3.25 -18.30 -7.60
CA LYS A 166 -3.68 -19.22 -8.65
C LYS A 166 -5.19 -19.48 -8.64
N LEU A 167 -5.76 -19.73 -7.45
CA LEU A 167 -7.19 -19.98 -7.30
C LEU A 167 -8.02 -18.74 -7.65
N ALA A 168 -7.64 -17.57 -7.17
CA ALA A 168 -8.33 -16.32 -7.43
C ALA A 168 -8.28 -15.95 -8.91
N HIS A 169 -7.11 -16.01 -9.53
CA HIS A 169 -6.96 -15.71 -10.97
C HIS A 169 -7.70 -16.71 -11.85
N ALA A 170 -7.73 -17.99 -11.50
CA ALA A 170 -8.52 -19.00 -12.22
C ALA A 170 -10.04 -18.68 -12.17
N ALA A 171 -10.49 -18.00 -11.13
CA ALA A 171 -11.87 -17.53 -10.97
C ALA A 171 -12.11 -16.10 -11.53
N GLY A 172 -11.11 -15.49 -12.16
CA GLY A 172 -11.20 -14.12 -12.69
C GLY A 172 -11.18 -13.01 -11.64
N MET A 173 -10.77 -13.32 -10.40
CA MET A 173 -10.68 -12.39 -9.29
C MET A 173 -9.28 -11.79 -9.17
N LYS A 174 -9.19 -10.54 -8.70
CA LYS A 174 -7.92 -9.89 -8.35
C LYS A 174 -7.42 -10.32 -6.98
N VAL A 175 -6.10 -10.30 -6.76
CA VAL A 175 -5.49 -10.55 -5.45
C VAL A 175 -4.85 -9.27 -4.93
N LEU A 176 -5.30 -8.86 -3.75
CA LEU A 176 -4.85 -7.68 -3.01
C LEU A 176 -4.09 -8.14 -1.78
N ALA A 177 -2.84 -7.69 -1.59
CA ALA A 177 -2.05 -8.10 -0.44
C ALA A 177 -1.79 -6.91 0.51
N ASP A 178 -2.21 -7.05 1.76
CA ASP A 178 -1.73 -6.19 2.84
C ASP A 178 -0.40 -6.77 3.35
N GLU A 179 0.71 -6.23 2.84
CA GLU A 179 2.08 -6.56 3.22
C GLU A 179 2.71 -5.49 4.10
N ALA A 180 1.91 -4.77 4.90
CA ALA A 180 2.42 -3.72 5.78
C ALA A 180 3.56 -4.19 6.70
N HIS A 181 3.61 -5.46 7.06
CA HIS A 181 4.67 -6.08 7.85
C HIS A 181 5.64 -6.93 7.02
N GLY A 182 5.52 -6.95 5.70
CA GLY A 182 6.25 -7.82 4.77
C GLY A 182 7.29 -7.14 3.88
N THR A 183 7.59 -5.85 4.07
CA THR A 183 8.53 -5.10 3.23
C THR A 183 9.87 -5.80 3.05
N HIS A 184 10.39 -6.44 4.10
CA HIS A 184 11.67 -7.17 4.07
C HIS A 184 11.65 -8.48 3.28
N PHE A 185 10.47 -9.01 2.89
CA PHE A 185 10.38 -10.23 2.08
C PHE A 185 11.00 -10.07 0.70
N TYR A 186 11.06 -8.85 0.21
CA TYR A 186 11.60 -8.52 -1.11
C TYR A 186 13.14 -8.53 -1.17
N PHE A 187 13.82 -8.40 -0.03
CA PHE A 187 15.26 -8.12 0.03
C PHE A 187 16.06 -9.15 0.82
N GLY A 188 15.41 -10.05 1.53
CA GLY A 188 16.09 -11.03 2.39
C GLY A 188 16.23 -12.39 1.72
N GLU A 189 17.36 -13.06 1.94
CA GLU A 189 17.51 -14.48 1.62
C GLU A 189 16.66 -15.33 2.57
N ASN A 190 16.07 -16.42 2.06
CA ASN A 190 15.25 -17.35 2.84
C ASN A 190 14.00 -16.72 3.49
N MET A 191 13.51 -15.62 2.94
CA MET A 191 12.26 -14.98 3.38
C MET A 191 11.03 -15.65 2.77
N PRO A 192 9.86 -15.52 3.40
CA PRO A 192 8.60 -15.90 2.77
C PRO A 192 8.42 -15.22 1.40
N VAL A 193 7.66 -15.84 0.51
CA VAL A 193 7.39 -15.26 -0.80
C VAL A 193 6.60 -13.95 -0.64
N SER A 194 7.09 -12.91 -1.31
CA SER A 194 6.39 -11.61 -1.36
C SER A 194 5.18 -11.66 -2.29
N ALA A 195 4.26 -10.72 -2.12
CA ALA A 195 3.04 -10.66 -2.91
C ALA A 195 3.32 -10.48 -4.41
N MET A 196 4.25 -9.59 -4.79
CA MET A 196 4.62 -9.40 -6.20
C MET A 196 5.25 -10.66 -6.79
N ALA A 197 6.15 -11.31 -6.07
CA ALA A 197 6.75 -12.58 -6.51
C ALA A 197 5.75 -13.75 -6.55
N ALA A 198 4.65 -13.67 -5.82
CA ALA A 198 3.54 -14.61 -5.89
C ALA A 198 2.57 -14.32 -7.05
N GLY A 199 2.66 -13.14 -7.69
CA GLY A 199 1.79 -12.71 -8.77
C GLY A 199 0.53 -11.98 -8.31
N ALA A 200 0.50 -11.39 -7.12
CA ALA A 200 -0.61 -10.56 -6.67
C ALA A 200 -0.78 -9.31 -7.58
N ASP A 201 -2.00 -8.83 -7.70
CA ASP A 201 -2.33 -7.70 -8.57
C ASP A 201 -1.95 -6.36 -7.94
N LEU A 202 -2.15 -6.21 -6.64
CA LEU A 202 -1.73 -5.04 -5.85
C LEU A 202 -1.19 -5.48 -4.49
N ALA A 203 -0.20 -4.75 -3.97
CA ALA A 203 0.32 -4.97 -2.63
C ALA A 203 0.64 -3.64 -1.93
N SER A 204 0.29 -3.54 -0.66
CA SER A 204 0.59 -2.38 0.18
C SER A 204 1.73 -2.70 1.14
N VAL A 205 2.85 -1.96 1.09
CA VAL A 205 4.02 -2.16 1.95
C VAL A 205 4.31 -0.93 2.79
N SER A 206 4.62 -1.13 4.08
CA SER A 206 5.00 -0.05 5.01
C SER A 206 6.51 0.11 5.07
N MET A 207 7.02 1.19 4.49
CA MET A 207 8.45 1.48 4.56
C MET A 207 8.89 1.90 5.98
N HIS A 208 8.00 2.55 6.74
CA HIS A 208 8.29 2.99 8.11
C HIS A 208 8.32 1.85 9.16
N LYS A 209 7.87 0.63 8.81
CA LYS A 209 7.93 -0.53 9.72
C LYS A 209 9.26 -1.29 9.56
N SER A 210 9.41 -2.02 8.47
CA SER A 210 10.61 -2.83 8.21
C SER A 210 11.49 -2.33 7.06
N GLY A 211 11.15 -1.19 6.45
CA GLY A 211 11.93 -0.58 5.37
C GLY A 211 12.90 0.53 5.79
N GLY A 212 12.94 0.90 7.08
CA GLY A 212 13.92 1.86 7.62
C GLY A 212 13.66 3.33 7.32
N SER A 213 12.47 3.71 6.86
CA SER A 213 12.10 5.09 6.56
C SER A 213 11.44 5.82 7.74
N LEU A 214 11.25 7.13 7.60
CA LEU A 214 10.47 7.93 8.53
C LEU A 214 9.00 7.48 8.54
N THR A 215 8.27 7.85 9.61
CA THR A 215 6.88 7.41 9.82
C THR A 215 5.95 7.87 8.70
N GLN A 216 4.84 7.14 8.51
CA GLN A 216 3.82 7.31 7.46
C GLN A 216 4.28 7.02 6.02
N SER A 217 5.49 6.54 5.81
CA SER A 217 5.95 6.18 4.47
C SER A 217 5.48 4.79 4.07
N SER A 218 4.95 4.68 2.87
CA SER A 218 4.38 3.47 2.30
C SER A 218 4.49 3.50 0.78
N PHE A 219 4.48 2.31 0.16
CA PHE A 219 4.24 2.14 -1.28
C PHE A 219 2.96 1.35 -1.53
N LEU A 220 2.28 1.69 -2.61
CA LEU A 220 1.34 0.81 -3.27
C LEU A 220 2.05 0.23 -4.49
N LEU A 221 2.25 -1.09 -4.49
CA LEU A 221 2.87 -1.84 -5.57
C LEU A 221 1.81 -2.38 -6.51
N CYS A 222 2.07 -2.32 -7.81
CA CYS A 222 1.13 -2.66 -8.86
C CYS A 222 1.73 -3.75 -9.75
N GLY A 223 1.02 -4.86 -9.89
CA GLY A 223 1.36 -5.94 -10.81
C GLY A 223 0.98 -5.61 -12.26
N PRO A 224 1.43 -6.41 -13.24
CA PRO A 224 1.25 -6.14 -14.66
C PRO A 224 -0.20 -6.23 -15.15
N SER A 225 -1.08 -6.86 -14.39
CA SER A 225 -2.49 -7.04 -14.73
C SER A 225 -3.37 -5.84 -14.41
N MET A 226 -2.83 -4.82 -13.75
CA MET A 226 -3.54 -3.62 -13.32
C MET A 226 -3.28 -2.44 -14.25
N ASN A 227 -4.29 -1.60 -14.41
CA ASN A 227 -4.12 -0.31 -15.09
C ASN A 227 -3.55 0.72 -14.11
N ALA A 228 -2.25 1.02 -14.25
CA ALA A 228 -1.53 1.94 -13.38
C ALA A 228 -2.11 3.36 -13.38
N GLU A 229 -2.61 3.84 -14.51
CA GLU A 229 -3.25 5.15 -14.61
C GLU A 229 -4.54 5.22 -13.78
N HIS A 230 -5.38 4.18 -13.84
CA HIS A 230 -6.56 4.06 -13.00
C HIS A 230 -6.20 4.06 -11.51
N VAL A 231 -5.18 3.29 -11.12
CA VAL A 231 -4.69 3.25 -9.72
C VAL A 231 -4.21 4.65 -9.29
N ARG A 232 -3.45 5.35 -10.14
CA ARG A 232 -3.01 6.74 -9.88
C ARG A 232 -4.20 7.69 -9.67
N GLN A 233 -5.23 7.59 -10.49
CA GLN A 233 -6.43 8.42 -10.34
C GLN A 233 -7.13 8.17 -9.00
N ILE A 234 -7.24 6.93 -8.56
CA ILE A 234 -7.80 6.59 -7.25
C ILE A 234 -6.93 7.13 -6.11
N ILE A 235 -5.61 6.99 -6.20
CA ILE A 235 -4.67 7.57 -5.23
C ILE A 235 -4.89 9.08 -5.12
N ASN A 236 -5.00 9.78 -6.22
CA ASN A 236 -5.20 11.23 -6.25
C ASN A 236 -6.54 11.68 -5.64
N LEU A 237 -7.55 10.81 -5.57
CA LEU A 237 -8.82 11.09 -4.86
C LEU A 237 -8.69 10.96 -3.34
N THR A 238 -7.76 10.17 -2.85
CA THR A 238 -7.68 9.77 -1.43
C THR A 238 -6.44 10.30 -0.72
N GLN A 239 -5.52 10.93 -1.45
CA GLN A 239 -4.25 11.44 -0.94
C GLN A 239 -4.20 12.96 -0.99
N THR A 240 -3.35 13.57 -0.16
CA THR A 240 -3.10 15.02 -0.20
C THR A 240 -2.51 15.45 -1.54
N THR A 241 -2.86 16.66 -2.00
CA THR A 241 -2.25 17.31 -3.16
C THR A 241 -0.93 18.01 -2.82
N SER A 242 -0.59 18.09 -1.53
CA SER A 242 0.60 18.76 -0.98
C SER A 242 1.53 17.72 -0.33
N GLY A 243 1.80 16.62 -1.03
CA GLY A 243 2.72 15.59 -0.56
C GLY A 243 4.17 16.10 -0.51
N SER A 244 4.87 15.76 0.57
CA SER A 244 6.30 16.05 0.79
C SER A 244 7.07 14.77 1.10
#